data_894f4203f7495038c03a28776e70a36f
#
_entry.id   894f4203f7495038c03a28776e70a36f
#
_cell.length_a   1.000
_cell.length_b   1.000
_cell.length_c   1.000
_cell.angle_alpha   90.00
_cell.angle_beta   90.00
_cell.angle_gamma   90.00
#
_symmetry.space_group_name_H-M   'P 1'
#
loop_
_entity.id
_entity.type
_entity.pdbx_description
1 polymer ?
#
loop_
_entity_poly.entity_id
_entity_poly.type
_entity_poly.pdbx_seq_one_letter_code
_entity_poly.pdbx_strand_id
1 'polypeptide(L)'
;MMKKKKFFKSKTQMIIYIILFIIFIALFIYFGTLENTTKKTSDSDKFKNEYKEVNEDNVFVYLNGAETLDYIKRDNILILFGMKNNSFVGNYANILNEVAKTVGIDKIYYYDLTEDRKIKNGTYQSIVNYLKDYAVSLDDGSKNIYAPSLLVKNDGIITYFDDEDAIVHGETNANDYFDNYRTNLKKITLKSVLEDYKKNENKSN
;
A
#
# COMPACT_ATOMS: atom_id res chain seq x y z
N MET A 1 -51.70 21.79 38.38
CA MET A 1 -50.49 21.69 39.20
C MET A 1 -49.80 20.34 38.98
N MET A 2 -48.77 20.25 38.13
CA MET A 2 -48.10 18.98 37.79
C MET A 2 -47.17 18.58 38.93
N LYS A 3 -47.42 17.42 39.58
CA LYS A 3 -46.51 16.84 40.60
C LYS A 3 -45.20 16.42 39.92
N LYS A 4 -44.06 17.07 40.25
CA LYS A 4 -42.74 16.62 39.86
C LYS A 4 -42.47 15.21 40.40
N LYS A 5 -42.39 14.20 39.53
CA LYS A 5 -41.96 12.85 39.91
C LYS A 5 -40.52 12.92 40.43
N LYS A 6 -40.30 12.53 41.69
CA LYS A 6 -38.92 12.37 42.22
C LYS A 6 -38.24 11.21 41.49
N PHE A 7 -37.14 11.48 40.84
CA PHE A 7 -36.39 10.51 40.03
C PHE A 7 -35.77 9.39 40.89
N PHE A 8 -35.45 9.68 42.16
CA PHE A 8 -34.91 8.70 43.09
C PHE A 8 -35.88 8.51 44.28
N LYS A 9 -36.14 7.23 44.64
CA LYS A 9 -37.03 6.86 45.76
C LYS A 9 -36.32 6.88 47.12
N SER A 10 -34.97 6.77 47.15
CA SER A 10 -34.16 6.85 48.39
C SER A 10 -32.78 7.43 48.13
N LYS A 11 -32.13 7.94 49.19
CA LYS A 11 -30.73 8.40 49.14
C LYS A 11 -29.79 7.27 48.73
N THR A 12 -30.04 6.04 49.15
CA THR A 12 -29.26 4.86 48.82
C THR A 12 -29.29 4.56 47.30
N GLN A 13 -30.47 4.67 46.67
CA GLN A 13 -30.58 4.51 45.21
C GLN A 13 -29.76 5.56 44.46
N MET A 14 -29.78 6.80 44.89
CA MET A 14 -29.03 7.87 44.29
C MET A 14 -27.50 7.59 44.35
N ILE A 15 -27.01 7.11 45.49
CA ILE A 15 -25.60 6.75 45.66
C ILE A 15 -25.21 5.59 44.73
N ILE A 16 -26.02 4.57 44.63
CA ILE A 16 -25.77 3.43 43.75
C ILE A 16 -25.66 3.88 42.28
N TYR A 17 -26.56 4.75 41.81
CA TYR A 17 -26.50 5.25 40.43
C TYR A 17 -25.28 6.12 40.17
N ILE A 18 -24.82 6.90 41.15
CA ILE A 18 -23.59 7.69 41.04
C ILE A 18 -22.38 6.75 40.90
N ILE A 19 -22.31 5.71 41.72
CA ILE A 19 -21.20 4.75 41.65
C ILE A 19 -21.20 4.02 40.29
N LEU A 20 -22.36 3.56 39.81
CA LEU A 20 -22.48 2.90 38.50
C LEU A 20 -22.06 3.85 37.36
N PHE A 21 -22.43 5.12 37.46
CA PHE A 21 -22.06 6.12 36.47
C PHE A 21 -20.54 6.40 36.44
N ILE A 22 -19.91 6.45 37.61
CA ILE A 22 -18.43 6.58 37.73
C ILE A 22 -17.73 5.35 37.13
N ILE A 23 -18.22 4.14 37.42
CA ILE A 23 -17.68 2.91 36.84
C ILE A 23 -17.85 2.94 35.32
N PHE A 24 -19.00 3.37 34.82
CA PHE A 24 -19.25 3.48 33.38
C PHE A 24 -18.28 4.46 32.69
N ILE A 25 -18.06 5.64 33.29
CA ILE A 25 -17.08 6.60 32.78
C ILE A 25 -15.66 6.01 32.81
N ALA A 26 -15.27 5.33 33.89
CA ALA A 26 -13.97 4.70 34.01
C ALA A 26 -13.75 3.63 32.94
N LEU A 27 -14.76 2.79 32.68
CA LEU A 27 -14.74 1.81 31.59
C LEU A 27 -14.66 2.47 30.21
N PHE A 28 -15.40 3.54 29.99
CA PHE A 28 -15.37 4.28 28.73
C PHE A 28 -13.98 4.90 28.45
N ILE A 29 -13.35 5.48 29.49
CA ILE A 29 -11.98 5.98 29.39
C ILE A 29 -11.00 4.83 29.16
N TYR A 30 -11.14 3.73 29.89
CA TYR A 30 -10.28 2.55 29.75
C TYR A 30 -10.35 1.95 28.35
N PHE A 31 -11.54 1.74 27.79
CA PHE A 31 -11.69 1.25 26.42
C PHE A 31 -11.23 2.28 25.36
N GLY A 32 -11.51 3.57 25.57
CA GLY A 32 -11.03 4.63 24.67
C GLY A 32 -9.51 4.79 24.68
N THR A 33 -8.84 4.50 25.80
CA THR A 33 -7.36 4.49 25.85
C THR A 33 -6.78 3.21 25.26
N LEU A 34 -7.46 2.07 25.34
CA LEU A 34 -7.04 0.82 24.69
C LEU A 34 -7.05 0.92 23.17
N GLU A 35 -8.06 1.56 22.56
CA GLU A 35 -8.07 1.80 21.11
C GLU A 35 -6.94 2.75 20.66
N ASN A 36 -6.51 3.70 21.50
CA ASN A 36 -5.41 4.61 21.19
C ASN A 36 -4.00 4.03 21.45
N THR A 37 -3.89 2.86 22.10
CA THR A 37 -2.59 2.20 22.38
C THR A 37 -2.20 1.14 21.37
N THR A 38 -3.07 0.76 20.43
CA THR A 38 -2.59 0.07 19.23
C THR A 38 -1.84 1.09 18.39
N LYS A 39 -0.51 1.16 18.57
CA LYS A 39 0.39 1.95 17.74
C LYS A 39 0.10 1.54 16.30
N LYS A 40 -0.61 2.40 15.54
CA LYS A 40 -0.90 2.13 14.12
C LYS A 40 0.45 1.95 13.46
N THR A 41 0.77 0.72 13.07
CA THR A 41 2.00 0.40 12.36
C THR A 41 2.06 1.30 11.15
N SER A 42 3.15 2.04 10.97
CA SER A 42 3.32 2.88 9.78
C SER A 42 3.37 2.00 8.53
N ASP A 43 3.04 2.56 7.38
CA ASP A 43 3.15 1.84 6.11
C ASP A 43 4.59 1.38 5.87
N SER A 44 5.57 2.20 6.24
CA SER A 44 6.99 1.86 6.17
C SER A 44 7.34 0.66 7.04
N ASP A 45 6.90 0.62 8.32
CA ASP A 45 7.11 -0.52 9.21
C ASP A 45 6.42 -1.78 8.66
N LYS A 46 5.18 -1.64 8.15
CA LYS A 46 4.43 -2.73 7.56
C LYS A 46 5.18 -3.30 6.36
N PHE A 47 5.65 -2.44 5.46
CA PHE A 47 6.39 -2.83 4.26
C PHE A 47 7.68 -3.55 4.62
N LYS A 48 8.47 -3.04 5.58
CA LYS A 48 9.67 -3.68 6.11
C LYS A 48 9.38 -5.07 6.71
N ASN A 49 8.26 -5.22 7.39
CA ASN A 49 7.88 -6.51 7.97
C ASN A 49 7.51 -7.56 6.92
N GLU A 50 6.93 -7.12 5.80
CA GLU A 50 6.57 -7.99 4.66
C GLU A 50 7.77 -8.29 3.76
N TYR A 51 8.71 -7.34 3.61
CA TYR A 51 9.88 -7.44 2.72
C TYR A 51 11.17 -7.15 3.50
N LYS A 52 11.86 -8.22 3.91
CA LYS A 52 13.06 -8.13 4.76
C LYS A 52 14.26 -7.45 4.08
N GLU A 53 14.26 -7.43 2.77
CA GLU A 53 15.28 -6.80 1.93
C GLU A 53 15.23 -5.27 2.01
N VAL A 54 14.08 -4.68 2.34
CA VAL A 54 13.86 -3.23 2.37
C VAL A 54 14.15 -2.67 3.77
N ASN A 55 14.68 -1.46 3.86
CA ASN A 55 14.96 -0.78 5.13
C ASN A 55 13.68 -0.25 5.80
N GLU A 56 13.75 0.01 7.13
CA GLU A 56 12.65 0.62 7.89
C GLU A 56 12.27 2.02 7.36
N ASP A 57 13.27 2.81 6.99
CA ASP A 57 13.07 4.09 6.32
C ASP A 57 12.85 3.86 4.82
N ASN A 58 11.61 3.56 4.42
CA ASN A 58 11.23 3.36 3.02
C ASN A 58 10.08 4.28 2.60
N VAL A 59 9.95 4.44 1.28
CA VAL A 59 9.03 5.41 0.65
C VAL A 59 7.66 4.80 0.30
N PHE A 60 7.37 3.56 0.69
CA PHE A 60 6.15 2.87 0.26
C PHE A 60 4.95 3.22 1.13
N VAL A 61 3.82 3.50 0.47
CA VAL A 61 2.53 3.83 1.07
C VAL A 61 1.46 2.90 0.50
N TYR A 62 0.76 2.16 1.36
CA TYR A 62 -0.24 1.19 0.93
C TYR A 62 -1.50 1.85 0.40
N LEU A 63 -2.00 1.32 -0.71
CA LEU A 63 -3.36 1.53 -1.18
C LEU A 63 -4.14 0.21 -1.14
N ASN A 64 -5.41 0.28 -0.80
CA ASN A 64 -6.32 -0.83 -1.05
C ASN A 64 -6.77 -0.86 -2.52
N GLY A 65 -7.50 -1.90 -2.94
CA GLY A 65 -7.89 -2.06 -4.34
C GLY A 65 -8.75 -0.91 -4.88
N ALA A 66 -9.69 -0.38 -4.08
CA ALA A 66 -10.55 0.74 -4.49
C ALA A 66 -9.74 2.04 -4.63
N GLU A 67 -8.86 2.33 -3.67
CA GLU A 67 -7.94 3.47 -3.71
C GLU A 67 -7.00 3.36 -4.91
N THR A 68 -6.49 2.16 -5.20
CA THR A 68 -5.64 1.89 -6.37
C THR A 68 -6.38 2.18 -7.67
N LEU A 69 -7.61 1.69 -7.81
CA LEU A 69 -8.42 1.92 -9.01
C LEU A 69 -8.71 3.41 -9.26
N ASP A 70 -8.88 4.18 -8.19
CA ASP A 70 -9.04 5.64 -8.29
C ASP A 70 -7.71 6.34 -8.56
N TYR A 71 -6.61 5.87 -7.96
CA TYR A 71 -5.29 6.45 -8.13
C TYR A 71 -4.77 6.29 -9.56
N ILE A 72 -4.89 5.11 -10.17
CA ILE A 72 -4.38 4.85 -11.52
C ILE A 72 -5.06 5.67 -12.64
N LYS A 73 -6.21 6.30 -12.34
CA LYS A 73 -6.90 7.20 -13.28
C LYS A 73 -6.36 8.63 -13.27
N ARG A 74 -5.52 9.01 -12.29
CA ARG A 74 -4.92 10.34 -12.19
C ARG A 74 -3.90 10.57 -13.30
N ASP A 75 -3.54 11.84 -13.52
CA ASP A 75 -2.59 12.22 -14.57
C ASP A 75 -1.14 11.87 -14.21
N ASN A 76 -0.75 11.99 -12.94
CA ASN A 76 0.57 11.63 -12.47
C ASN A 76 0.48 10.48 -11.46
N ILE A 77 1.16 9.37 -11.76
CA ILE A 77 1.09 8.13 -11.00
C ILE A 77 2.48 7.53 -10.85
N LEU A 78 2.75 7.04 -9.64
CA LEU A 78 3.89 6.20 -9.33
C LEU A 78 3.44 5.12 -8.36
N ILE A 79 3.27 3.89 -8.85
CA ILE A 79 2.74 2.78 -8.06
C ILE A 79 3.47 1.47 -8.37
N LEU A 80 3.86 0.76 -7.31
CA LEU A 80 4.38 -0.59 -7.35
C LEU A 80 3.26 -1.60 -7.05
N PHE A 81 3.05 -2.53 -7.96
CA PHE A 81 2.21 -3.72 -7.75
C PHE A 81 3.09 -4.85 -7.21
N GLY A 82 2.72 -5.40 -6.09
CA GLY A 82 3.47 -6.47 -5.45
C GLY A 82 2.61 -7.62 -4.97
N MET A 83 3.26 -8.65 -4.46
CA MET A 83 2.63 -9.79 -3.78
C MET A 83 3.37 -10.03 -2.47
N LYS A 84 2.63 -10.08 -1.38
CA LYS A 84 3.15 -10.26 -0.03
C LYS A 84 4.07 -11.49 0.07
N ASN A 85 5.18 -11.32 0.81
CA ASN A 85 6.18 -12.37 1.04
C ASN A 85 6.86 -12.90 -0.25
N ASN A 86 6.85 -12.14 -1.32
CA ASN A 86 7.56 -12.49 -2.56
C ASN A 86 8.94 -11.82 -2.57
N SER A 87 10.01 -12.61 -2.59
CA SER A 87 11.39 -12.12 -2.55
C SER A 87 11.80 -11.31 -3.79
N PHE A 88 11.19 -11.59 -4.97
CA PHE A 88 11.42 -10.75 -6.15
C PHE A 88 10.86 -9.34 -5.94
N VAL A 89 9.69 -9.23 -5.30
CA VAL A 89 9.12 -7.92 -4.92
C VAL A 89 10.02 -7.22 -3.91
N GLY A 90 10.51 -7.94 -2.89
CA GLY A 90 11.41 -7.39 -1.87
C GLY A 90 12.71 -6.83 -2.47
N ASN A 91 13.39 -7.60 -3.31
CA ASN A 91 14.63 -7.17 -3.97
C ASN A 91 14.38 -5.98 -4.92
N TYR A 92 13.35 -6.04 -5.76
CA TYR A 92 12.98 -4.94 -6.65
C TYR A 92 12.64 -3.68 -5.87
N ALA A 93 11.83 -3.80 -4.82
CA ALA A 93 11.43 -2.68 -3.98
C ALA A 93 12.63 -2.06 -3.24
N ASN A 94 13.62 -2.85 -2.82
CA ASN A 94 14.84 -2.32 -2.23
C ASN A 94 15.61 -1.45 -3.24
N ILE A 95 15.80 -1.93 -4.47
CA ILE A 95 16.43 -1.15 -5.55
C ILE A 95 15.65 0.14 -5.82
N LEU A 96 14.33 0.03 -5.94
CA LEU A 96 13.44 1.16 -6.20
C LEU A 96 13.48 2.20 -5.07
N ASN A 97 13.49 1.77 -3.82
CA ASN A 97 13.60 2.64 -2.64
C ASN A 97 14.91 3.44 -2.61
N GLU A 98 16.04 2.78 -2.88
CA GLU A 98 17.35 3.44 -2.94
C GLU A 98 17.38 4.52 -4.03
N VAL A 99 16.86 4.20 -5.21
CA VAL A 99 16.82 5.15 -6.34
C VAL A 99 15.85 6.29 -6.06
N ALA A 100 14.66 6.00 -5.53
CA ALA A 100 13.67 7.01 -5.17
C ALA A 100 14.25 8.06 -4.20
N LYS A 101 14.92 7.61 -3.16
CA LYS A 101 15.61 8.51 -2.20
C LYS A 101 16.70 9.33 -2.85
N THR A 102 17.50 8.73 -3.75
CA THR A 102 18.56 9.43 -4.47
C THR A 102 17.99 10.54 -5.35
N VAL A 103 16.85 10.31 -6.00
CA VAL A 103 16.13 11.29 -6.83
C VAL A 103 15.35 12.29 -5.97
N GLY A 104 15.08 11.97 -4.71
CA GLY A 104 14.31 12.79 -3.77
C GLY A 104 12.81 12.62 -3.97
N ILE A 105 12.37 11.40 -4.23
CA ILE A 105 10.97 10.96 -4.18
C ILE A 105 10.76 10.35 -2.80
N ASP A 106 9.80 10.88 -2.05
CA ASP A 106 9.50 10.50 -0.67
C ASP A 106 8.27 9.58 -0.56
N LYS A 107 7.58 9.32 -1.69
CA LYS A 107 6.40 8.49 -1.72
C LYS A 107 6.26 7.70 -3.02
N ILE A 108 6.13 6.38 -2.88
CA ILE A 108 5.70 5.46 -3.94
C ILE A 108 4.50 4.71 -3.41
N TYR A 109 3.39 4.74 -4.14
CA TYR A 109 2.24 3.94 -3.74
C TYR A 109 2.49 2.46 -4.00
N TYR A 110 1.90 1.63 -3.15
CA TYR A 110 2.03 0.18 -3.22
C TYR A 110 0.66 -0.50 -3.14
N TYR A 111 0.42 -1.44 -4.02
CA TYR A 111 -0.77 -2.29 -4.00
C TYR A 111 -0.40 -3.76 -3.93
N ASP A 112 -0.84 -4.43 -2.85
CA ASP A 112 -0.68 -5.86 -2.66
C ASP A 112 -1.75 -6.64 -3.45
N LEU A 113 -1.33 -7.33 -4.51
CA LEU A 113 -2.21 -8.13 -5.38
C LEU A 113 -2.65 -9.46 -4.77
N THR A 114 -2.06 -9.89 -3.65
CA THR A 114 -2.11 -11.28 -3.17
C THR A 114 -3.53 -11.84 -3.09
N GLU A 115 -4.40 -11.18 -2.33
CA GLU A 115 -5.75 -11.68 -2.13
C GLU A 115 -6.68 -11.36 -3.31
N ASP A 116 -6.63 -10.12 -3.81
CA ASP A 116 -7.52 -9.65 -4.88
C ASP A 116 -7.29 -10.41 -6.19
N ARG A 117 -6.04 -10.73 -6.51
CA ARG A 117 -5.67 -11.57 -7.64
C ARG A 117 -6.11 -13.02 -7.47
N LYS A 118 -5.93 -13.59 -6.26
CA LYS A 118 -6.30 -14.97 -5.94
C LYS A 118 -7.79 -15.22 -6.13
N ILE A 119 -8.63 -14.31 -5.67
CA ILE A 119 -10.10 -14.44 -5.81
C ILE A 119 -10.63 -13.79 -7.09
N LYS A 120 -9.79 -13.16 -7.89
CA LYS A 120 -10.14 -12.43 -9.11
C LYS A 120 -11.32 -11.49 -8.91
N ASN A 121 -11.29 -10.69 -7.82
CA ASN A 121 -12.41 -9.80 -7.50
C ASN A 121 -12.62 -8.71 -8.57
N GLY A 122 -13.78 -8.03 -8.51
CA GLY A 122 -14.16 -7.03 -9.53
C GLY A 122 -13.21 -5.83 -9.58
N THR A 123 -12.60 -5.44 -8.45
CA THR A 123 -11.63 -4.35 -8.39
C THR A 123 -10.34 -4.73 -9.12
N TYR A 124 -9.78 -5.92 -8.84
CA TYR A 124 -8.63 -6.44 -9.55
C TYR A 124 -8.88 -6.54 -11.06
N GLN A 125 -10.03 -7.08 -11.46
CA GLN A 125 -10.39 -7.16 -12.89
C GLN A 125 -10.47 -5.77 -13.55
N SER A 126 -10.97 -4.77 -12.84
CA SER A 126 -11.03 -3.39 -13.31
C SER A 126 -9.64 -2.77 -13.50
N ILE A 127 -8.70 -3.05 -12.58
CA ILE A 127 -7.30 -2.63 -12.69
C ILE A 127 -6.62 -3.32 -13.88
N VAL A 128 -6.78 -4.64 -14.02
CA VAL A 128 -6.26 -5.41 -15.17
C VAL A 128 -6.81 -4.88 -16.49
N ASN A 129 -8.12 -4.59 -16.56
CA ASN A 129 -8.75 -4.02 -17.74
C ASN A 129 -8.20 -2.63 -18.09
N TYR A 130 -7.94 -1.80 -17.09
CA TYR A 130 -7.33 -0.48 -17.30
C TYR A 130 -5.91 -0.61 -17.87
N LEU A 131 -5.16 -1.63 -17.43
CA LEU A 131 -3.77 -1.90 -17.83
C LEU A 131 -3.67 -2.99 -18.92
N LYS A 132 -4.76 -3.32 -19.62
CA LYS A 132 -4.85 -4.47 -20.54
C LYS A 132 -3.75 -4.50 -21.61
N ASP A 133 -3.31 -3.33 -22.07
CA ASP A 133 -2.29 -3.24 -23.12
C ASP A 133 -0.86 -3.51 -22.60
N TYR A 134 -0.69 -3.49 -21.29
CA TYR A 134 0.57 -3.76 -20.57
C TYR A 134 0.53 -5.11 -19.82
N ALA A 135 -0.67 -5.60 -19.51
CA ALA A 135 -0.85 -6.85 -18.76
C ALA A 135 -0.50 -8.06 -19.62
N VAL A 136 0.14 -9.05 -19.01
CA VAL A 136 0.54 -10.30 -19.68
C VAL A 136 -0.67 -11.12 -20.09
N SER A 137 -0.65 -11.68 -21.30
CA SER A 137 -1.68 -12.60 -21.79
C SER A 137 -1.35 -14.01 -21.31
N LEU A 138 -2.34 -14.68 -20.74
CA LEU A 138 -2.27 -16.09 -20.39
C LEU A 138 -2.74 -16.97 -21.57
N ASP A 139 -2.49 -18.27 -21.49
CA ASP A 139 -2.86 -19.25 -22.56
C ASP A 139 -4.36 -19.30 -22.81
N ASP A 140 -5.18 -19.00 -21.78
CA ASP A 140 -6.65 -18.94 -21.88
C ASP A 140 -7.18 -17.59 -22.44
N GLY A 141 -6.28 -16.71 -22.86
CA GLY A 141 -6.59 -15.36 -23.37
C GLY A 141 -6.90 -14.32 -22.31
N SER A 142 -6.95 -14.69 -21.02
CA SER A 142 -7.11 -13.73 -19.93
C SER A 142 -5.84 -12.90 -19.73
N LYS A 143 -5.99 -11.76 -19.06
CA LYS A 143 -4.88 -10.85 -18.74
C LYS A 143 -4.54 -10.91 -17.27
N ASN A 144 -3.25 -10.69 -16.95
CA ASN A 144 -2.77 -10.73 -15.58
C ASN A 144 -1.66 -9.69 -15.35
N ILE A 145 -1.60 -9.14 -14.13
CA ILE A 145 -0.50 -8.29 -13.68
C ILE A 145 0.44 -9.18 -12.86
N TYR A 146 1.69 -9.24 -13.25
CA TYR A 146 2.73 -9.91 -12.47
C TYR A 146 3.30 -9.00 -11.38
N ALA A 147 4.01 -9.58 -10.41
CA ALA A 147 4.63 -8.86 -9.33
C ALA A 147 6.10 -9.28 -9.20
N PRO A 148 7.02 -8.31 -9.11
CA PRO A 148 6.79 -6.85 -9.09
C PRO A 148 6.45 -6.26 -10.47
N SER A 149 5.55 -5.25 -10.50
CA SER A 149 5.35 -4.38 -11.66
C SER A 149 5.30 -2.92 -11.23
N LEU A 150 6.09 -2.06 -11.85
CA LEU A 150 6.08 -0.62 -11.60
C LEU A 150 5.35 0.12 -12.72
N LEU A 151 4.32 0.88 -12.36
CA LEU A 151 3.60 1.76 -13.27
C LEU A 151 3.97 3.22 -13.01
N VAL A 152 4.41 3.92 -14.05
CA VAL A 152 4.62 5.37 -14.04
C VAL A 152 3.78 6.02 -15.13
N LYS A 153 3.07 7.06 -14.76
CA LYS A 153 2.25 7.85 -15.68
C LYS A 153 2.57 9.33 -15.48
N ASN A 154 2.79 10.04 -16.55
CA ASN A 154 3.07 11.47 -16.58
C ASN A 154 2.08 12.16 -17.51
N ASP A 155 1.44 13.23 -17.05
CA ASP A 155 0.49 14.04 -17.84
C ASP A 155 -0.58 13.18 -18.56
N GLY A 156 -1.11 12.18 -17.86
CA GLY A 156 -2.14 11.28 -18.41
C GLY A 156 -1.63 10.13 -19.27
N ILE A 157 -0.34 10.07 -19.57
CA ILE A 157 0.28 9.05 -20.45
C ILE A 157 1.11 8.08 -19.62
N ILE A 158 0.92 6.76 -19.80
CA ILE A 158 1.79 5.74 -19.22
C ILE A 158 3.15 5.82 -19.93
N THR A 159 4.15 6.30 -19.20
CA THR A 159 5.52 6.50 -19.72
C THR A 159 6.43 5.33 -19.38
N TYR A 160 6.05 4.52 -18.41
CA TYR A 160 6.80 3.33 -18.02
C TYR A 160 5.91 2.29 -17.36
N PHE A 161 6.04 1.06 -17.81
CA PHE A 161 5.50 -0.12 -17.15
C PHE A 161 6.58 -1.19 -17.14
N ASP A 162 7.01 -1.56 -15.94
CA ASP A 162 8.05 -2.58 -15.72
C ASP A 162 7.39 -3.77 -15.03
N ASP A 163 7.14 -4.82 -15.80
CA ASP A 163 6.77 -6.14 -15.33
C ASP A 163 8.05 -6.98 -15.23
N GLU A 164 8.70 -6.97 -14.09
CA GLU A 164 9.90 -7.78 -13.90
C GLU A 164 9.57 -9.26 -14.14
N ASP A 165 9.97 -9.77 -15.29
CA ASP A 165 9.52 -11.05 -15.83
C ASP A 165 10.32 -12.27 -15.32
N ALA A 166 11.17 -12.08 -14.31
CA ALA A 166 11.97 -13.15 -13.70
C ALA A 166 11.17 -14.42 -13.43
N ILE A 167 9.93 -14.27 -12.95
CA ILE A 167 9.03 -15.39 -12.65
C ILE A 167 8.52 -16.05 -13.94
N VAL A 168 8.27 -15.27 -14.99
CA VAL A 168 7.80 -15.76 -16.30
C VAL A 168 8.87 -16.63 -16.95
N HIS A 169 10.15 -16.30 -16.74
CA HIS A 169 11.29 -17.08 -17.26
C HIS A 169 11.72 -18.24 -16.35
N GLY A 170 10.97 -18.52 -15.28
CA GLY A 170 11.21 -19.66 -14.41
C GLY A 170 12.34 -19.45 -13.40
N GLU A 171 12.74 -18.21 -13.16
CA GLU A 171 13.70 -17.89 -12.12
C GLU A 171 13.10 -18.16 -10.73
N THR A 172 13.84 -18.87 -9.90
CA THR A 172 13.35 -19.31 -8.59
C THR A 172 14.05 -18.61 -7.42
N ASN A 173 15.20 -18.00 -7.66
CA ASN A 173 15.99 -17.30 -6.63
C ASN A 173 16.17 -15.83 -6.99
N ALA A 174 15.50 -14.98 -6.22
CA ALA A 174 15.54 -13.53 -6.44
C ALA A 174 16.95 -12.93 -6.24
N ASN A 175 17.75 -13.46 -5.30
CA ASN A 175 19.09 -12.93 -5.07
C ASN A 175 20.06 -13.27 -6.21
N ASP A 176 19.89 -14.44 -6.84
CA ASP A 176 20.70 -14.82 -8.00
C ASP A 176 20.27 -14.03 -9.23
N TYR A 177 18.95 -13.80 -9.37
CA TYR A 177 18.41 -13.00 -10.45
C TYR A 177 18.84 -11.53 -10.37
N PHE A 178 18.67 -10.90 -9.20
CA PHE A 178 19.14 -9.53 -8.94
C PHE A 178 20.62 -9.50 -8.54
N ASP A 179 21.48 -10.08 -9.39
CA ASP A 179 22.92 -9.98 -9.25
C ASP A 179 23.40 -8.51 -9.38
N ASN A 180 24.69 -8.28 -9.16
CA ASN A 180 25.27 -6.93 -9.23
C ASN A 180 25.05 -6.26 -10.59
N TYR A 181 25.09 -7.02 -11.67
CA TYR A 181 24.94 -6.49 -13.02
C TYR A 181 23.51 -6.05 -13.28
N ARG A 182 22.53 -6.93 -13.04
CA ARG A 182 21.10 -6.63 -13.21
C ARG A 182 20.63 -5.53 -12.27
N THR A 183 21.09 -5.55 -11.01
CA THR A 183 20.82 -4.48 -10.03
C THR A 183 21.30 -3.13 -10.52
N ASN A 184 22.52 -3.03 -11.06
CA ASN A 184 23.06 -1.77 -11.57
C ASN A 184 22.30 -1.28 -12.82
N LEU A 185 21.96 -2.18 -13.75
CA LEU A 185 21.14 -1.82 -14.91
C LEU A 185 19.76 -1.30 -14.47
N LYS A 186 19.11 -1.99 -13.53
CA LYS A 186 17.80 -1.58 -12.99
C LYS A 186 17.89 -0.22 -12.32
N LYS A 187 18.93 0.05 -11.51
CA LYS A 187 19.16 1.37 -10.90
C LYS A 187 19.29 2.48 -11.94
N ILE A 188 20.03 2.25 -13.03
CA ILE A 188 20.19 3.24 -14.11
C ILE A 188 18.83 3.54 -14.77
N THR A 189 18.08 2.49 -15.13
CA THR A 189 16.76 2.64 -15.75
C THR A 189 15.78 3.36 -14.83
N LEU A 190 15.65 2.90 -13.59
CA LEU A 190 14.72 3.49 -12.60
C LEU A 190 15.11 4.94 -12.30
N LYS A 191 16.41 5.28 -12.25
CA LYS A 191 16.84 6.67 -12.03
C LYS A 191 16.30 7.58 -13.12
N SER A 192 16.48 7.23 -14.40
CA SER A 192 15.97 8.02 -15.51
C SER A 192 14.44 8.18 -15.44
N VAL A 193 13.72 7.09 -15.20
CA VAL A 193 12.25 7.08 -15.10
C VAL A 193 11.75 7.97 -13.95
N LEU A 194 12.38 7.86 -12.77
CA LEU A 194 11.96 8.61 -11.60
C LEU A 194 12.36 10.10 -11.67
N GLU A 195 13.48 10.44 -12.33
CA GLU A 195 13.84 11.82 -12.59
C GLU A 195 12.83 12.51 -13.53
N ASP A 196 12.36 11.79 -14.55
CA ASP A 196 11.32 12.32 -15.45
C ASP A 196 9.96 12.45 -14.76
N TYR A 197 9.59 11.49 -13.93
CA TYR A 197 8.37 11.58 -13.10
C TYR A 197 8.41 12.82 -12.19
N LYS A 198 9.51 13.02 -11.46
CA LYS A 198 9.68 14.15 -10.53
C LYS A 198 9.63 15.50 -11.24
N LYS A 199 10.22 15.62 -12.44
CA LYS A 199 10.14 16.87 -13.22
C LYS A 199 8.69 17.24 -13.57
N ASN A 200 7.85 16.23 -13.87
CA ASN A 200 6.45 16.46 -14.23
C ASN A 200 5.58 16.74 -12.99
N GLU A 201 5.83 16.06 -11.88
CA GLU A 201 5.16 16.36 -10.61
C GLU A 201 5.36 17.82 -10.18
N ASN A 202 6.59 18.34 -10.32
CA ASN A 202 6.93 19.74 -9.98
C ASN A 202 6.30 20.78 -10.92
N LYS A 203 5.85 20.40 -12.12
CA LYS A 203 5.15 21.33 -13.04
C LYS A 203 3.65 21.41 -12.75
N SER A 204 3.10 20.38 -12.10
CA SER A 204 1.67 20.28 -11.83
C SER A 204 1.25 20.90 -10.49
N ASN A 205 2.23 21.32 -9.66
CA ASN A 205 2.07 22.07 -8.41
C ASN A 205 2.40 23.55 -8.61
#